data_46b5e2aa02f017dc5275a84866fa876f
#
_entry.id   46b5e2aa02f017dc5275a84866fa876f
#
_cell.length_a   1.000
_cell.length_b   1.000
_cell.length_c   1.000
_cell.angle_alpha   90.00
_cell.angle_beta   90.00
_cell.angle_gamma   90.00
#
_symmetry.space_group_name_H-M   'P 1'
#
loop_
_entity.id
_entity.type
_entity.pdbx_description
1 polymer ?
#
loop_
_entity_poly.entity_id
_entity_poly.type
_entity_poly.pdbx_seq_one_letter_code
_entity_poly.pdbx_strand_id
1 'polypeptide(L)'
;MPLSLKVYNTFRSRWCGAYLQSEGIKVIPTVAWGEPNTFWFCFDGIAKGSVVAVSTLGVRKEKALFMQGYNEMIRKIKPSTVICYGEPFEEMQGKIIPIDYAETNNLNQKSIKDIFYIKKTCGFVCCDKGMGRAADETNDVSNQSQKNTITH
;
A
#
# COMPACT_ATOMS: atom_id res chain seq x y z
N MET A 1 -11.42 -6.88 -6.26
CA MET A 1 -11.81 -5.47 -6.02
C MET A 1 -12.20 -4.84 -7.34
N PRO A 2 -13.34 -4.12 -7.45
CA PRO A 2 -13.78 -3.43 -8.67
C PRO A 2 -12.75 -2.44 -9.19
N LEU A 3 -12.66 -2.26 -10.52
CA LEU A 3 -11.68 -1.37 -11.15
C LEU A 3 -11.81 0.09 -10.67
N SER A 4 -13.04 0.56 -10.49
CA SER A 4 -13.32 1.91 -9.98
C SER A 4 -12.70 2.17 -8.60
N LEU A 5 -12.74 1.18 -7.71
CA LEU A 5 -12.10 1.28 -6.40
C LEU A 5 -10.57 1.24 -6.50
N LYS A 6 -10.01 0.47 -7.44
CA LYS A 6 -8.56 0.47 -7.69
C LYS A 6 -8.10 1.86 -8.15
N VAL A 7 -8.82 2.47 -9.10
CA VAL A 7 -8.55 3.86 -9.57
C VAL A 7 -8.66 4.85 -8.43
N TYR A 8 -9.72 4.80 -7.66
CA TYR A 8 -9.95 5.70 -6.51
C TYR A 8 -8.85 5.59 -5.45
N ASN A 9 -8.42 4.37 -5.12
CA ASN A 9 -7.34 4.16 -4.15
C ASN A 9 -5.99 4.72 -4.67
N THR A 10 -5.71 4.57 -5.96
CA THR A 10 -4.53 5.15 -6.57
C THR A 10 -4.58 6.67 -6.51
N PHE A 11 -5.72 7.28 -6.85
CA PHE A 11 -5.93 8.72 -6.72
C PHE A 11 -5.68 9.20 -5.28
N ARG A 12 -6.31 8.55 -4.29
CA ARG A 12 -6.12 8.91 -2.87
C ARG A 12 -4.65 8.85 -2.45
N SER A 13 -3.95 7.80 -2.85
CA SER A 13 -2.51 7.65 -2.55
C SER A 13 -1.69 8.80 -3.13
N ARG A 14 -1.96 9.19 -4.38
CA ARG A 14 -1.25 10.30 -5.04
C ARG A 14 -1.60 11.65 -4.39
N TRP A 15 -2.87 11.86 -4.07
CA TRP A 15 -3.34 13.07 -3.39
C TRP A 15 -2.67 13.24 -2.02
N CYS A 16 -2.63 12.18 -1.20
CA CYS A 16 -1.95 12.20 0.09
C CYS A 16 -0.45 12.50 -0.06
N GLY A 17 0.21 11.88 -1.06
CA GLY A 17 1.61 12.15 -1.34
C GLY A 17 1.87 13.60 -1.72
N ALA A 18 1.03 14.17 -2.58
CA ALA A 18 1.13 15.58 -2.99
C ALA A 18 0.90 16.53 -1.81
N TYR A 19 -0.08 16.24 -0.96
CA TYR A 19 -0.33 17.01 0.26
C TYR A 19 0.89 17.01 1.20
N LEU A 20 1.46 15.83 1.48
CA LEU A 20 2.66 15.74 2.32
C LEU A 20 3.86 16.49 1.72
N GLN A 21 4.00 16.47 0.41
CA GLN A 21 5.04 17.25 -0.28
C GLN A 21 4.82 18.75 -0.16
N SER A 22 3.56 19.24 -0.19
CA SER A 22 3.27 20.66 0.03
C SER A 22 3.60 21.13 1.44
N GLU A 23 3.59 20.20 2.42
CA GLU A 23 4.04 20.44 3.79
C GLU A 23 5.58 20.29 3.97
N GLY A 24 6.33 20.16 2.89
CA GLY A 24 7.79 20.04 2.91
C GLY A 24 8.32 18.64 3.27
N ILE A 25 7.46 17.63 3.35
CA ILE A 25 7.85 16.26 3.69
C ILE A 25 8.35 15.54 2.43
N LYS A 26 9.50 14.89 2.52
CA LYS A 26 10.00 14.02 1.44
C LYS A 26 9.16 12.75 1.35
N VAL A 27 8.54 12.53 0.19
CA VAL A 27 7.68 11.37 -0.05
C VAL A 27 8.32 10.45 -1.08
N ILE A 28 8.44 9.17 -0.75
CA ILE A 28 8.81 8.11 -1.70
C ILE A 28 7.53 7.37 -2.07
N PRO A 29 7.07 7.47 -3.32
CA PRO A 29 5.83 6.81 -3.71
C PRO A 29 6.00 5.29 -3.72
N THR A 30 5.08 4.60 -3.06
CA THR A 30 4.94 3.14 -3.22
C THR A 30 4.12 2.87 -4.47
N VAL A 31 4.67 2.06 -5.36
CA VAL A 31 4.04 1.69 -6.63
C VAL A 31 3.47 0.28 -6.50
N ALA A 32 2.18 0.15 -6.74
CA ALA A 32 1.48 -1.13 -6.77
C ALA A 32 0.63 -1.22 -8.03
N TRP A 33 0.47 -2.42 -8.53
CA TRP A 33 -0.31 -2.72 -9.73
C TRP A 33 -1.06 -4.04 -9.58
N GLY A 34 -2.04 -4.27 -10.42
CA GLY A 34 -2.77 -5.52 -10.54
C GLY A 34 -2.55 -6.12 -11.93
N GLU A 35 -3.65 -6.58 -12.55
CA GLU A 35 -3.66 -7.09 -13.90
C GLU A 35 -3.33 -5.99 -14.93
N PRO A 36 -2.99 -6.35 -16.19
CA PRO A 36 -2.60 -5.40 -17.23
C PRO A 36 -3.61 -4.26 -17.48
N ASN A 37 -4.90 -4.52 -17.24
CA ASN A 37 -5.96 -3.51 -17.34
C ASN A 37 -5.86 -2.39 -16.30
N THR A 38 -4.94 -2.47 -15.35
CA THR A 38 -4.69 -1.43 -14.33
C THR A 38 -3.50 -0.54 -14.68
N PHE A 39 -2.66 -0.93 -15.64
CA PHE A 39 -1.39 -0.28 -15.92
C PHE A 39 -1.53 1.16 -16.45
N TRP A 40 -2.69 1.52 -16.99
CA TRP A 40 -2.91 2.86 -17.53
C TRP A 40 -2.98 3.94 -16.44
N PHE A 41 -3.37 3.59 -15.19
CA PHE A 41 -3.48 4.54 -14.08
C PHE A 41 -2.51 4.29 -12.92
N CYS A 42 -2.03 3.04 -12.73
CA CYS A 42 -1.20 2.68 -11.55
C CYS A 42 0.10 3.47 -11.45
N PHE A 43 0.62 3.93 -12.58
CA PHE A 43 1.90 4.63 -12.67
C PHE A 43 1.76 6.15 -12.83
N ASP A 44 0.53 6.65 -12.97
CA ASP A 44 0.27 8.07 -13.14
C ASP A 44 0.52 8.86 -11.85
N GLY A 45 0.86 10.14 -12.00
CA GLY A 45 1.16 11.02 -10.88
C GLY A 45 2.52 10.76 -10.20
N ILE A 46 3.39 9.95 -10.80
CA ILE A 46 4.77 9.72 -10.34
C ILE A 46 5.73 10.35 -11.34
N ALA A 47 6.61 11.23 -10.84
CA ALA A 47 7.57 11.90 -11.70
C ALA A 47 8.59 10.91 -12.29
N LYS A 48 8.96 11.10 -13.56
CA LYS A 48 10.03 10.32 -14.19
C LYS A 48 11.35 10.56 -13.48
N GLY A 49 12.15 9.50 -13.33
CA GLY A 49 13.43 9.57 -12.65
C GLY A 49 13.34 9.58 -11.12
N SER A 50 12.15 9.52 -10.53
CA SER A 50 11.99 9.51 -9.08
C SER A 50 12.50 8.21 -8.43
N VAL A 51 12.76 8.25 -7.14
CA VAL A 51 12.91 7.06 -6.31
C VAL A 51 11.53 6.49 -6.03
N VAL A 52 11.34 5.20 -6.21
CA VAL A 52 10.06 4.52 -5.96
C VAL A 52 10.25 3.31 -5.03
N ALA A 53 9.19 2.93 -4.35
CA ALA A 53 9.18 1.73 -3.53
C ALA A 53 8.21 0.69 -4.12
N VAL A 54 8.62 -0.58 -4.10
CA VAL A 54 7.82 -1.74 -4.50
C VAL A 54 7.93 -2.83 -3.44
N SER A 55 7.03 -3.80 -3.45
CA SER A 55 7.10 -4.95 -2.54
C SER A 55 6.98 -6.26 -3.28
N THR A 56 7.88 -7.19 -3.00
CA THR A 56 7.83 -8.57 -3.46
C THR A 56 7.17 -9.51 -2.45
N LEU A 57 6.80 -8.98 -1.26
CA LEU A 57 6.13 -9.75 -0.24
C LEU A 57 4.73 -10.18 -0.72
N GLY A 58 4.45 -11.47 -0.59
CA GLY A 58 3.15 -12.04 -0.96
C GLY A 58 2.92 -12.26 -2.46
N VAL A 59 3.81 -11.85 -3.35
CA VAL A 59 3.65 -11.99 -4.81
C VAL A 59 4.50 -13.09 -5.43
N ARG A 60 5.23 -13.87 -4.63
CA ARG A 60 6.12 -14.92 -5.12
C ARG A 60 5.43 -15.98 -5.99
N LYS A 61 4.17 -16.28 -5.70
CA LYS A 61 3.37 -17.24 -6.48
C LYS A 61 2.91 -16.69 -7.84
N GLU A 62 2.94 -15.37 -8.01
CA GLU A 62 2.48 -14.67 -9.22
C GLU A 62 3.59 -13.81 -9.83
N LYS A 63 4.82 -14.31 -9.76
CA LYS A 63 6.03 -13.66 -10.28
C LYS A 63 5.84 -13.11 -11.69
N ALA A 64 5.24 -13.91 -12.60
CA ALA A 64 5.03 -13.50 -13.99
C ALA A 64 4.18 -12.22 -14.10
N LEU A 65 3.08 -12.14 -13.36
CA LEU A 65 2.22 -10.96 -13.34
C LEU A 65 2.94 -9.76 -12.70
N PHE A 66 3.67 -10.01 -11.61
CA PHE A 66 4.47 -8.97 -10.99
C PHE A 66 5.49 -8.38 -11.97
N MET A 67 6.23 -9.23 -12.67
CA MET A 67 7.26 -8.79 -13.63
C MET A 67 6.68 -8.02 -14.81
N GLN A 68 5.48 -8.37 -15.29
CA GLN A 68 4.81 -7.58 -16.32
C GLN A 68 4.59 -6.13 -15.87
N GLY A 69 4.04 -5.93 -14.68
CA GLY A 69 3.82 -4.60 -14.14
C GLY A 69 5.12 -3.88 -13.78
N TYR A 70 6.13 -4.61 -13.29
CA TYR A 70 7.45 -4.06 -13.01
C TYR A 70 8.11 -3.49 -14.27
N ASN A 71 8.11 -4.24 -15.36
CA ASN A 71 8.67 -3.80 -16.64
C ASN A 71 7.93 -2.56 -17.17
N GLU A 72 6.61 -2.55 -17.05
CA GLU A 72 5.80 -1.38 -17.44
C GLU A 72 6.10 -0.16 -16.56
N MET A 73 6.28 -0.34 -15.27
CA MET A 73 6.73 0.71 -14.34
C MET A 73 8.09 1.28 -14.77
N ILE A 74 9.07 0.42 -15.04
CA ILE A 74 10.39 0.85 -15.51
C ILE A 74 10.27 1.65 -16.81
N ARG A 75 9.44 1.20 -17.75
CA ARG A 75 9.21 1.87 -19.03
C ARG A 75 8.60 3.26 -18.86
N LYS A 76 7.59 3.40 -18.00
CA LYS A 76 6.83 4.65 -17.81
C LYS A 76 7.55 5.64 -16.91
N ILE A 77 8.01 5.20 -15.75
CA ILE A 77 8.57 6.06 -14.70
C ILE A 77 10.07 6.28 -14.89
N LYS A 78 10.79 5.28 -15.41
CA LYS A 78 12.27 5.27 -15.51
C LYS A 78 12.90 5.67 -14.17
N PRO A 79 12.60 4.95 -13.08
CA PRO A 79 13.03 5.35 -11.76
C PRO A 79 14.56 5.38 -11.65
N SER A 80 15.10 6.34 -10.91
CA SER A 80 16.54 6.41 -10.62
C SER A 80 16.99 5.32 -9.63
N THR A 81 16.08 4.92 -8.75
CA THR A 81 16.33 3.87 -7.75
C THR A 81 14.99 3.24 -7.36
N VAL A 82 14.99 1.94 -7.18
CA VAL A 82 13.85 1.16 -6.69
C VAL A 82 14.18 0.61 -5.32
N ILE A 83 13.39 0.97 -4.32
CA ILE A 83 13.45 0.38 -2.99
C ILE A 83 12.54 -0.85 -3.01
N CYS A 84 13.09 -2.03 -2.74
CA CYS A 84 12.35 -3.29 -2.77
C CYS A 84 12.14 -3.82 -1.35
N TYR A 85 10.90 -3.88 -0.91
CA TYR A 85 10.53 -4.57 0.32
C TYR A 85 10.47 -6.08 0.08
N GLY A 86 11.31 -6.80 0.77
CA GLY A 86 11.56 -8.22 0.59
C GLY A 86 12.63 -8.48 -0.47
N GLU A 87 12.91 -9.75 -0.70
CA GLU A 87 13.95 -10.19 -1.61
C GLU A 87 13.56 -9.89 -3.07
N PRO A 88 14.37 -9.14 -3.83
CA PRO A 88 14.09 -8.85 -5.23
C PRO A 88 14.14 -10.12 -6.08
N PHE A 89 13.41 -10.13 -7.20
CA PHE A 89 13.57 -11.19 -8.20
C PHE A 89 14.81 -10.91 -9.06
N GLU A 90 15.50 -11.95 -9.50
CA GLU A 90 16.72 -11.86 -10.31
C GLU A 90 16.52 -11.09 -11.62
N GLU A 91 15.31 -11.15 -12.18
CA GLU A 91 14.97 -10.49 -13.44
C GLU A 91 14.65 -8.99 -13.29
N MET A 92 14.56 -8.47 -12.08
CA MET A 92 14.29 -7.06 -11.87
C MET A 92 15.49 -6.22 -12.32
N GLN A 93 15.25 -5.28 -13.21
CA GLN A 93 16.28 -4.40 -13.76
C GLN A 93 16.32 -3.05 -13.03
N GLY A 94 17.48 -2.41 -13.04
CA GLY A 94 17.67 -1.09 -12.46
C GLY A 94 18.49 -1.10 -11.18
N LYS A 95 18.63 0.08 -10.56
CA LYS A 95 19.30 0.21 -9.26
C LYS A 95 18.32 -0.14 -8.17
N ILE A 96 18.46 -1.33 -7.58
CA ILE A 96 17.57 -1.85 -6.56
C ILE A 96 18.25 -1.82 -5.20
N ILE A 97 17.53 -1.32 -4.19
CA ILE A 97 17.93 -1.35 -2.78
C ILE A 97 16.97 -2.29 -2.06
N PRO A 98 17.37 -3.49 -1.70
CA PRO A 98 16.53 -4.40 -0.93
C PRO A 98 16.41 -3.92 0.52
N ILE A 99 15.24 -4.03 1.10
CA ILE A 99 14.97 -3.79 2.52
C ILE A 99 14.38 -5.07 3.10
N ASP A 100 15.05 -5.64 4.08
CA ASP A 100 14.55 -6.80 4.79
C ASP A 100 13.39 -6.40 5.70
N TYR A 101 12.27 -7.12 5.56
CA TYR A 101 11.10 -6.94 6.40
C TYR A 101 11.38 -7.30 7.87
N ALA A 102 12.25 -8.28 8.13
CA ALA A 102 12.60 -8.72 9.48
C ALA A 102 13.42 -7.67 10.23
N GLU A 103 14.34 -7.00 9.57
CA GLU A 103 15.15 -5.92 10.17
C GLU A 103 14.30 -4.68 10.49
N THR A 104 13.33 -4.36 9.63
CA THR A 104 12.44 -3.20 9.83
C THR A 104 11.46 -3.39 10.99
N ASN A 105 11.14 -4.63 11.35
CA ASN A 105 10.30 -4.92 12.51
C ASN A 105 11.05 -4.78 13.87
N ASN A 106 12.37 -4.79 13.85
CA ASN A 106 13.20 -4.56 15.03
C ASN A 106 13.54 -3.07 15.27
N LEU A 107 13.22 -2.20 14.34
CA LEU A 107 13.29 -0.76 14.55
C LEU A 107 12.21 -0.37 15.58
N ASN A 108 12.68 0.04 16.75
CA ASN A 108 11.93 0.51 17.92
C ASN A 108 10.49 0.90 17.61
N GLN A 109 9.53 0.31 18.34
CA GLN A 109 8.08 0.56 18.24
C GLN A 109 7.66 2.06 18.20
N LYS A 110 8.55 2.98 18.55
CA LYS A 110 8.32 4.42 18.49
C LYS A 110 8.36 4.98 17.06
N SER A 111 9.31 4.56 16.21
CA SER A 111 9.38 4.97 14.79
C SER A 111 8.27 4.36 13.94
N ILE A 112 7.82 3.14 14.30
CA ILE A 112 6.76 2.45 13.58
C ILE A 112 5.41 3.12 13.81
N LYS A 113 5.13 3.69 14.97
CA LYS A 113 3.87 4.41 15.23
C LYS A 113 3.71 5.61 14.33
N ASP A 114 4.78 6.34 14.03
CA ASP A 114 4.72 7.50 13.14
C ASP A 114 4.51 7.08 11.67
N ILE A 115 5.17 5.99 11.24
CA ILE A 115 4.97 5.40 9.91
C ILE A 115 3.59 4.75 9.79
N PHE A 116 3.09 4.09 10.85
CA PHE A 116 1.76 3.49 10.88
C PHE A 116 0.64 4.53 10.90
N TYR A 117 0.86 5.69 11.50
CA TYR A 117 -0.10 6.79 11.48
C TYR A 117 -0.31 7.29 10.04
N ILE A 118 0.77 7.47 9.30
CA ILE A 118 0.73 7.81 7.86
C ILE A 118 0.05 6.69 7.04
N LYS A 119 0.34 5.42 7.33
CA LYS A 119 -0.30 4.26 6.69
C LYS A 119 -1.81 4.21 6.92
N LYS A 120 -2.26 4.48 8.13
CA LYS A 120 -3.68 4.42 8.53
C LYS A 120 -4.47 5.61 7.99
N THR A 121 -3.86 6.78 7.92
CA THR A 121 -4.51 8.03 7.47
C THR A 121 -4.56 8.15 5.96
N CYS A 122 -3.55 7.64 5.24
CA CYS A 122 -3.45 7.74 3.78
C CYS A 122 -3.97 6.53 3.01
N GLY A 123 -4.45 5.48 3.69
CA GLY A 123 -4.98 4.29 3.01
C GLY A 123 -3.96 3.63 2.07
N PHE A 124 -2.71 3.52 2.50
CA PHE A 124 -1.69 2.71 1.84
C PHE A 124 -2.04 1.24 1.98
N VAL A 125 -3.07 0.81 1.29
CA VAL A 125 -3.35 -0.60 1.10
C VAL A 125 -2.59 -1.00 -0.15
N CYS A 126 -1.45 -1.65 0.03
CA CYS A 126 -1.01 -2.63 -0.96
C CYS A 126 -2.22 -3.47 -1.32
N CYS A 127 -2.36 -3.84 -2.58
CA CYS A 127 -3.38 -4.78 -3.04
C CYS A 127 -3.22 -6.07 -2.25
N ASP A 128 -3.86 -6.15 -1.08
CA ASP A 128 -3.91 -7.37 -0.32
C ASP A 128 -4.81 -8.36 -1.03
N LYS A 129 -4.18 -9.43 -1.45
CA LYS A 129 -4.87 -10.69 -1.57
C LYS A 129 -5.35 -11.11 -0.19
N GLY A 130 -6.60 -11.37 -0.14
CA GLY A 130 -7.14 -12.06 1.01
C GLY A 130 -8.27 -11.27 1.66
N MET A 131 -9.46 -11.41 1.10
CA MET A 131 -10.67 -11.39 1.90
C MET A 131 -10.51 -12.46 2.99
N GLY A 132 -10.08 -12.04 4.15
CA GLY A 132 -10.00 -12.81 5.36
C GLY A 132 -10.56 -11.98 6.49
N ARG A 133 -11.90 -12.10 6.67
CA ARG A 133 -12.63 -11.74 7.89
C ARG A 133 -12.49 -10.29 8.37
N ALA A 134 -13.37 -9.43 7.85
CA ALA A 134 -14.02 -8.46 8.70
C ALA A 134 -14.97 -9.26 9.60
N ALA A 135 -14.49 -9.65 10.77
CA ALA A 135 -15.34 -10.13 11.83
C ALA A 135 -16.08 -8.93 12.40
N ASP A 136 -17.38 -8.97 12.28
CA ASP A 136 -18.38 -8.65 13.30
C ASP A 136 -17.85 -7.90 14.53
N GLU A 137 -17.95 -6.60 14.50
CA GLU A 137 -18.13 -5.78 15.70
C GLU A 137 -19.26 -4.78 15.46
N THR A 138 -20.44 -5.31 15.27
CA THR A 138 -21.68 -4.54 15.43
C THR A 138 -22.76 -5.44 16.01
N ASN A 139 -22.65 -5.80 17.28
CA ASN A 139 -23.77 -6.24 18.09
C ASN A 139 -23.37 -6.22 19.57
N ASP A 140 -23.37 -5.04 20.17
CA ASP A 140 -23.54 -4.92 21.61
C ASP A 140 -23.98 -3.49 22.04
N VAL A 141 -25.04 -2.98 21.43
CA VAL A 141 -25.78 -1.84 21.98
C VAL A 141 -27.26 -2.07 21.77
N SER A 142 -27.81 -3.10 22.38
CA SER A 142 -29.26 -3.18 22.58
C SER A 142 -29.63 -4.27 23.58
N ASN A 143 -29.18 -4.13 24.84
CA ASN A 143 -29.80 -4.88 25.97
C ASN A 143 -29.52 -4.24 27.34
N GLN A 144 -29.77 -2.93 27.46
CA GLN A 144 -29.91 -2.32 28.78
C GLN A 144 -31.02 -1.25 28.74
N SER A 145 -32.24 -1.67 28.53
CA SER A 145 -33.41 -0.83 28.83
C SER A 145 -34.66 -1.67 28.90
N GLN A 146 -34.72 -2.65 29.79
CA GLN A 146 -35.97 -3.24 30.27
C GLN A 146 -35.74 -4.05 31.54
N LYS A 147 -35.46 -3.38 32.61
CA LYS A 147 -35.75 -3.87 34.00
C LYS A 147 -35.84 -2.68 34.91
N ASN A 148 -36.99 -2.11 34.99
CA ASN A 148 -37.49 -1.40 36.20
C ASN A 148 -38.88 -0.86 35.84
N THR A 149 -39.87 -1.65 36.10
CA THR A 149 -41.20 -1.20 36.57
C THR A 149 -42.00 -2.48 36.84
N ILE A 150 -42.16 -2.84 38.06
CA ILE A 150 -43.38 -3.38 38.70
C ILE A 150 -42.97 -3.68 40.16
N THR A 151 -43.36 -2.82 41.06
CA THR A 151 -43.88 -3.12 42.38
C THR A 151 -44.52 -1.83 42.91
N HIS A 152 -45.75 -1.85 42.97
CA HIS A 152 -46.91 -1.40 43.71
C HIS A 152 -47.95 -0.79 42.84
#